data_a15013c700283579b4eb2c16843b1951
#
_entry.id   a15013c700283579b4eb2c16843b1951
#
_cell.length_a   1.000
_cell.length_b   1.000
_cell.length_c   1.000
_cell.angle_alpha   90.00
_cell.angle_beta   90.00
_cell.angle_gamma   90.00
#
_symmetry.space_group_name_H-M   'P 1'
#
loop_
_entity.id
_entity.type
_entity.pdbx_description
1 polymer ?
#
loop_
_entity_poly.entity_id
_entity_poly.type
_entity_poly.pdbx_seq_one_letter_code
_entity_poly.pdbx_strand_id
1 'polypeptide(L)'
;EQAPVRSLQEAESRTFISLAVFAAVIGAPVAEEFLFRGYMYGALKNATGRLFATVVISLLFAVVHGNLPALLPLFVFSLILCAAYEMSGSLWVPVGLHAFFNGTNIVLMLTQQAVE
;
A
#
# COMPACT_ATOMS: atom_id res chain seq x y z
N GLU A 1 -32.88 7.12 26.83
CA GLU A 1 -32.93 7.66 25.42
C GLU A 1 -31.55 7.76 24.76
N GLN A 2 -30.45 7.83 25.50
CA GLN A 2 -29.10 7.96 24.92
C GLN A 2 -28.41 6.64 24.59
N ALA A 3 -28.74 5.53 25.26
CA ALA A 3 -28.07 4.24 25.04
C ALA A 3 -28.26 3.63 23.65
N PRO A 4 -29.47 3.65 23.04
CA PRO A 4 -29.62 3.11 21.69
C PRO A 4 -28.91 3.94 20.60
N VAL A 5 -28.87 5.27 20.75
CA VAL A 5 -28.18 6.16 19.82
C VAL A 5 -26.66 5.95 19.90
N ARG A 6 -26.13 5.80 21.12
CA ARG A 6 -24.71 5.52 21.34
C ARG A 6 -24.27 4.19 20.73
N SER A 7 -25.06 3.15 20.91
CA SER A 7 -24.74 1.83 20.34
C SER A 7 -24.79 1.83 18.80
N LEU A 8 -25.69 2.61 18.21
CA LEU A 8 -25.73 2.81 16.75
C LEU A 8 -24.51 3.58 16.24
N GLN A 9 -24.15 4.68 16.89
CA GLN A 9 -22.95 5.46 16.53
C GLN A 9 -21.66 4.63 16.67
N GLU A 10 -21.55 3.83 17.73
CA GLU A 10 -20.42 2.90 17.92
C GLU A 10 -20.38 1.82 16.84
N ALA A 11 -21.52 1.28 16.43
CA ALA A 11 -21.60 0.30 15.36
C ALA A 11 -21.23 0.90 14.00
N GLU A 12 -21.71 2.11 13.68
CA GLU A 12 -21.33 2.83 12.47
C GLU A 12 -19.83 3.15 12.44
N SER A 13 -19.27 3.59 13.56
CA SER A 13 -17.83 3.87 13.71
C SER A 13 -16.98 2.61 13.49
N ARG A 14 -17.37 1.47 14.06
CA ARG A 14 -16.68 0.19 13.86
C ARG A 14 -16.75 -0.28 12.42
N THR A 15 -17.90 -0.16 11.78
CA THR A 15 -18.07 -0.52 10.37
C THR A 15 -17.20 0.35 9.48
N PHE A 16 -17.20 1.67 9.71
CA PHE A 16 -16.36 2.59 8.96
C PHE A 16 -14.87 2.29 9.12
N ILE A 17 -14.38 2.06 10.33
CA ILE A 17 -12.99 1.71 10.61
C ILE A 17 -12.63 0.38 9.92
N SER A 18 -13.48 -0.63 10.00
CA SER A 18 -13.24 -1.93 9.36
C SER A 18 -13.14 -1.81 7.85
N LEU A 19 -14.00 -1.01 7.22
CA LEU A 19 -13.96 -0.74 5.79
C LEU A 19 -12.72 0.05 5.39
N ALA A 20 -12.32 1.05 6.18
CA ALA A 20 -11.12 1.83 5.95
C ALA A 20 -9.85 0.97 6.05
N VAL A 21 -9.77 0.09 7.05
CA VAL A 21 -8.65 -0.85 7.21
C VAL A 21 -8.61 -1.84 6.04
N PHE A 22 -9.74 -2.40 5.66
CA PHE A 22 -9.82 -3.29 4.49
C PHE A 22 -9.36 -2.58 3.21
N ALA A 23 -9.83 -1.37 2.97
CA ALA A 23 -9.42 -0.57 1.82
C ALA A 23 -7.92 -0.27 1.83
N ALA A 24 -7.34 0.06 2.98
CA ALA A 24 -5.91 0.37 3.10
C ALA A 24 -5.01 -0.87 2.99
N VAL A 25 -5.44 -2.01 3.52
CA VAL A 25 -4.61 -3.24 3.57
C VAL A 25 -4.75 -4.07 2.30
N ILE A 26 -5.92 -4.12 1.70
CA ILE A 26 -6.21 -4.96 0.53
C ILE A 26 -6.49 -4.11 -0.71
N GLY A 27 -7.42 -3.18 -0.63
CA GLY A 27 -7.89 -2.41 -1.79
C GLY A 27 -6.80 -1.55 -2.41
N ALA A 28 -6.12 -0.74 -1.61
CA ALA A 28 -5.05 0.12 -2.09
C ALA A 28 -3.87 -0.67 -2.67
N PRO A 29 -3.31 -1.69 -1.98
CA PRO A 29 -2.27 -2.53 -2.57
C PRO A 29 -2.65 -3.17 -3.89
N VAL A 30 -3.86 -3.72 -4.01
CA VAL A 30 -4.31 -4.29 -5.28
C VAL A 30 -4.33 -3.24 -6.38
N ALA A 31 -4.97 -2.10 -6.15
CA ALA A 31 -5.07 -1.03 -7.14
C ALA A 31 -3.70 -0.46 -7.51
N GLU A 32 -2.86 -0.19 -6.52
CA GLU A 32 -1.52 0.38 -6.74
C GLU A 32 -0.60 -0.57 -7.48
N GLU A 33 -0.57 -1.85 -7.11
CA GLU A 33 0.30 -2.81 -7.79
C GLU A 33 -0.14 -3.05 -9.24
N PHE A 34 -1.44 -3.15 -9.50
CA PHE A 34 -1.94 -3.26 -10.87
C PHE A 34 -1.60 -2.03 -11.70
N LEU A 35 -1.67 -0.83 -11.14
CA LEU A 35 -1.31 0.40 -11.83
C LEU A 35 0.21 0.50 -12.05
N PHE A 36 1.00 0.42 -10.98
CA PHE A 36 2.44 0.67 -11.03
C PHE A 36 3.22 -0.48 -11.67
N ARG A 37 2.96 -1.73 -11.28
CA ARG A 37 3.69 -2.90 -11.78
C ARG A 37 3.00 -3.53 -12.98
N GLY A 38 1.68 -3.64 -12.93
CA GLY A 38 0.93 -4.27 -14.00
C GLY A 38 0.88 -3.44 -15.28
N TYR A 39 0.78 -2.12 -15.18
CA TYR A 39 0.66 -1.23 -16.33
C TYR A 39 1.90 -0.37 -16.58
N MET A 40 2.22 0.54 -15.65
CA MET A 40 3.25 1.57 -15.88
C MET A 40 4.65 0.97 -16.01
N TYR A 41 5.01 0.08 -15.11
CA TYR A 41 6.31 -0.58 -15.15
C TYR A 41 6.50 -1.39 -16.44
N GLY A 42 5.51 -2.17 -16.84
CA GLY A 42 5.56 -2.96 -18.07
C GLY A 42 5.73 -2.11 -19.31
N ALA A 43 4.97 -1.02 -19.43
CA ALA A 43 5.07 -0.09 -20.55
C ALA A 43 6.44 0.57 -20.61
N LEU A 44 6.94 1.08 -19.50
CA LEU A 44 8.23 1.75 -19.43
C LEU A 44 9.41 0.77 -19.66
N LYS A 45 9.33 -0.43 -19.10
CA LYS A 45 10.31 -1.49 -19.29
C LYS A 45 10.49 -1.86 -20.77
N ASN A 46 9.39 -1.99 -21.49
CA ASN A 46 9.42 -2.31 -22.91
C ASN A 46 10.07 -1.18 -23.75
N ALA A 47 9.90 0.07 -23.34
CA ALA A 47 10.46 1.22 -24.03
C ALA A 47 11.92 1.52 -23.68
N THR A 48 12.34 1.32 -22.43
CA THR A 48 13.61 1.84 -21.88
C THR A 48 14.50 0.79 -21.23
N GLY A 49 13.99 -0.42 -21.01
CA GLY A 49 14.68 -1.49 -20.30
C GLY A 49 14.35 -1.56 -18.81
N ARG A 50 14.74 -2.69 -18.21
CA ARG A 50 14.33 -3.07 -16.85
C ARG A 50 14.88 -2.15 -15.76
N LEU A 51 16.16 -1.81 -15.81
CA LEU A 51 16.79 -1.02 -14.75
C LEU A 51 16.22 0.39 -14.67
N PHE A 52 16.10 1.05 -15.80
CA PHE A 52 15.55 2.41 -15.86
C PHE A 52 14.08 2.40 -15.40
N ALA A 53 13.27 1.47 -15.88
CA ALA A 53 11.88 1.34 -15.47
C ALA A 53 11.74 1.09 -13.97
N THR A 54 12.56 0.21 -13.39
CA THR A 54 12.56 -0.05 -11.94
C THR A 54 12.83 1.20 -11.12
N VAL A 55 13.84 1.97 -11.48
CA VAL A 55 14.22 3.19 -10.76
C VAL A 55 13.15 4.27 -10.89
N VAL A 56 12.68 4.53 -12.11
CA VAL A 56 11.69 5.59 -12.39
C VAL A 56 10.34 5.27 -11.74
N ILE A 57 9.85 4.05 -11.88
CA ILE A 57 8.56 3.66 -11.29
C ILE A 57 8.64 3.66 -9.76
N SER A 58 9.76 3.24 -9.18
CA SER A 58 9.96 3.27 -7.73
C SER A 58 10.04 4.69 -7.19
N LEU A 59 10.68 5.60 -7.90
CA LEU A 59 10.70 7.01 -7.54
C LEU A 59 9.30 7.63 -7.62
N LEU A 60 8.59 7.34 -8.70
CA LEU A 60 7.22 7.84 -8.91
C LEU A 60 6.27 7.33 -7.80
N PHE A 61 6.36 6.04 -7.48
CA PHE A 61 5.62 5.43 -6.37
C PHE A 61 5.85 6.17 -5.05
N ALA A 62 7.10 6.46 -4.72
CA ALA A 62 7.45 7.17 -3.49
C ALA A 62 6.93 8.63 -3.49
N VAL A 63 7.08 9.33 -4.61
CA VAL A 63 6.69 10.75 -4.74
C VAL A 63 5.18 10.94 -4.65
N VAL A 64 4.38 10.08 -5.26
CA VAL A 64 2.91 10.22 -5.25
C VAL A 64 2.29 10.06 -3.85
N HIS A 65 3.02 9.45 -2.90
CA HIS A 65 2.56 9.36 -1.51
C HIS A 65 2.61 10.71 -0.76
N GLY A 66 3.31 11.71 -1.29
CA GLY A 66 3.31 13.07 -0.76
C GLY A 66 3.89 13.23 0.65
N ASN A 67 4.69 12.28 1.10
CA ASN A 67 5.28 12.26 2.45
C ASN A 67 6.82 12.30 2.36
N LEU A 68 7.40 13.47 2.56
CA LEU A 68 8.84 13.66 2.39
C LEU A 68 9.70 12.78 3.32
N PRO A 69 9.40 12.64 4.63
CA PRO A 69 10.11 11.70 5.50
C PRO A 69 10.03 10.23 5.05
N ALA A 70 8.95 9.83 4.40
CA ALA A 70 8.73 8.47 3.92
C ALA A 70 9.30 8.23 2.50
N LEU A 71 9.81 9.25 1.84
CA LEU A 71 10.25 9.16 0.44
C LEU A 71 11.29 8.06 0.23
N LEU A 72 12.36 8.05 1.02
CA LEU A 72 13.42 7.06 0.88
C LEU A 72 12.96 5.64 1.26
N PRO A 73 12.28 5.42 2.40
CA PRO A 73 11.71 4.12 2.71
C PRO A 73 10.74 3.59 1.64
N LEU A 74 9.87 4.43 1.11
CA LEU A 74 8.91 4.05 0.06
C LEU A 74 9.60 3.76 -1.27
N PHE A 75 10.65 4.51 -1.61
CA PHE A 75 11.47 4.24 -2.79
C PHE A 75 12.12 2.85 -2.69
N VAL A 76 12.79 2.55 -1.58
CA VAL A 76 13.42 1.24 -1.33
C VAL A 76 12.37 0.13 -1.34
N PHE A 77 11.25 0.34 -0.67
CA PHE A 77 10.14 -0.62 -0.67
C PHE A 77 9.63 -0.90 -2.09
N SER A 78 9.46 0.12 -2.89
CA SER A 78 9.03 -0.03 -4.29
C SER A 78 10.06 -0.77 -5.15
N LEU A 79 11.37 -0.58 -4.91
CA LEU A 79 12.42 -1.39 -5.55
C LEU A 79 12.24 -2.89 -5.22
N ILE A 80 11.94 -3.21 -3.98
CA ILE A 80 11.68 -4.59 -3.53
C ILE A 80 10.43 -5.15 -4.22
N LEU A 81 9.36 -4.36 -4.34
CA LEU A 81 8.14 -4.80 -5.04
C LEU A 81 8.39 -5.05 -6.54
N CYS A 82 9.18 -4.20 -7.19
CA CYS A 82 9.58 -4.43 -8.59
C CYS A 82 10.40 -5.72 -8.73
N ALA A 83 11.36 -5.95 -7.83
CA ALA A 83 12.16 -7.17 -7.82
C ALA A 83 11.30 -8.41 -7.58
N ALA A 84 10.37 -8.35 -6.64
CA ALA A 84 9.43 -9.45 -6.37
C ALA A 84 8.55 -9.77 -7.58
N TYR A 85 8.07 -8.75 -8.27
CA TYR A 85 7.30 -8.92 -9.51
C TYR A 85 8.15 -9.56 -10.62
N GLU A 86 9.36 -9.06 -10.86
CA GLU A 86 10.26 -9.60 -11.89
C GLU A 86 10.66 -11.06 -11.60
N MET A 87 10.97 -11.38 -10.36
CA MET A 87 11.42 -12.71 -9.97
C MET A 87 10.29 -13.74 -9.96
N SER A 88 9.09 -13.36 -9.57
CA SER A 88 7.94 -14.27 -9.47
C SER A 88 7.12 -14.39 -10.74
N GLY A 89 7.13 -13.36 -11.59
CA GLY A 89 6.25 -13.27 -12.76
C GLY A 89 4.77 -13.12 -12.41
N SER A 90 4.44 -12.79 -11.16
CA SER A 90 3.07 -12.68 -10.67
C SER A 90 2.85 -11.36 -9.93
N LEU A 91 1.77 -10.64 -10.28
CA LEU A 91 1.35 -9.43 -9.56
C LEU A 91 0.87 -9.72 -8.14
N TRP A 92 0.41 -10.92 -7.85
CA TRP A 92 -0.07 -11.28 -6.53
C TRP A 92 1.04 -11.32 -5.48
N VAL A 93 2.28 -11.54 -5.87
CA VAL A 93 3.42 -11.51 -4.95
C VAL A 93 3.68 -10.09 -4.42
N PRO A 94 3.89 -9.06 -5.26
CA PRO A 94 4.02 -7.70 -4.74
C PRO A 94 2.73 -7.19 -4.07
N VAL A 95 1.54 -7.59 -4.53
CA VAL A 95 0.27 -7.29 -3.82
C VAL A 95 0.30 -7.84 -2.39
N GLY A 96 0.69 -9.09 -2.20
CA GLY A 96 0.80 -9.72 -0.89
C GLY A 96 1.81 -9.05 0.02
N LEU A 97 3.00 -8.73 -0.49
CA LEU A 97 4.03 -8.00 0.23
C LEU A 97 3.57 -6.58 0.62
N HIS A 98 2.91 -5.89 -0.28
CA HIS A 98 2.39 -4.55 -0.06
C HIS A 98 1.27 -4.57 0.99
N ALA A 99 0.34 -5.52 0.90
CA ALA A 99 -0.71 -5.72 1.90
C ALA A 99 -0.13 -6.03 3.29
N PHE A 100 0.87 -6.89 3.36
CA PHE A 100 1.59 -7.20 4.59
C PHE A 100 2.26 -5.96 5.20
N PHE A 101 2.92 -5.17 4.39
CA PHE A 101 3.56 -3.91 4.83
C PHE A 101 2.52 -2.92 5.38
N ASN A 102 1.43 -2.70 4.66
CA ASN A 102 0.37 -1.80 5.10
C ASN A 102 -0.31 -2.30 6.37
N GLY A 103 -0.61 -3.60 6.46
CA GLY A 103 -1.18 -4.23 7.65
C GLY A 103 -0.29 -4.09 8.87
N THR A 104 1.01 -4.33 8.73
CA THR A 104 2.00 -4.17 9.80
C THR A 104 2.05 -2.72 10.30
N ASN A 105 2.07 -1.75 9.39
CA ASN A 105 2.08 -0.33 9.76
C ASN A 105 0.80 0.07 10.53
N ILE A 106 -0.36 -0.43 10.13
CA ILE A 106 -1.62 -0.18 10.83
C ILE A 106 -1.60 -0.79 12.23
N VAL A 107 -1.14 -2.04 12.38
CA VAL A 107 -1.02 -2.68 13.70
C VAL A 107 -0.08 -1.89 14.61
N LEU A 108 1.08 -1.49 14.12
CA LEU A 108 2.03 -0.68 14.89
C LEU A 108 1.43 0.65 15.32
N MET A 109 0.72 1.34 14.43
CA MET A 109 0.06 2.61 14.74
C MET A 109 -1.01 2.44 15.83
N LEU A 110 -1.83 1.40 15.74
CA LEU A 110 -2.88 1.12 16.73
C LEU A 110 -2.29 0.71 18.08
N THR A 111 -1.19 -0.02 18.11
CA THR A 111 -0.52 -0.40 19.37
C THR A 111 0.14 0.79 20.05
N GLN A 112 0.71 1.72 19.30
CA GLN A 112 1.27 2.95 19.85
C GLN A 112 0.19 3.83 20.50
N GLN A 113 -0.95 4.00 19.86
CA GLN A 113 -2.08 4.75 20.43
C GLN A 113 -2.67 4.11 21.68
N ALA A 114 -2.58 2.81 21.83
CA ALA A 114 -3.08 2.10 23.01
C ALA A 114 -2.18 2.24 24.26
N VAL A 115 -0.92 2.68 24.08
CA VAL A 115 0.08 2.83 25.17
C VAL A 115 0.17 4.26 25.68
N GLU A 116 -0.32 5.25 24.92
CA GLU A 116 -0.44 6.66 25.31
C GLU A 116 -1.72 6.93 26.11
#